data_fe112504c1760ccd5c223522568f3c8d
#
_entry.id   fe112504c1760ccd5c223522568f3c8d
#
_cell.length_a   1.000
_cell.length_b   1.000
_cell.length_c   1.000
_cell.angle_alpha   90.00
_cell.angle_beta   90.00
_cell.angle_gamma   90.00
#
_symmetry.space_group_name_H-M   'P 1'
#
loop_
_entity.id
_entity.type
_entity.pdbx_description
1 polymer ?
#
loop_
_entity_poly.entity_id
_entity_poly.type
_entity_poly.pdbx_seq_one_letter_code
_entity_poly.pdbx_strand_id
1 'polypeptide(L)'
;VFQALKAKGILVGIASGRARYGVPQEVQNLHADYCVKLNGAYVKDDAKNIIFQAPIPADVVVAYKKWADDMGIYYGMAGRHEAVLSTRNDMISKAIDNVYAQLEVCPDYNEHHDVYQMWTFEDKGDSLHLPAELAEHLRLVRWHDNSSDVVLKGTSKALGVSKVVEHLGLKPENILVFGDELNDLELFDYAGISIAMGISHPLLQEKADYITKTVEEDGILYALEELGLIDKELQFPQLDLENHTGPKVTIKTNHGDMTLVLFPEHAPKTVANFLGLAKEGYYDGIIFH
;
A
#
# COMPACT_ATOMS: atom_id res chain seq x y z
N VAL A 1 7.30 8.08 5.79
CA VAL A 1 5.87 8.03 6.11
C VAL A 1 5.60 7.06 7.25
N PHE A 2 5.79 5.72 7.10
CA PHE A 2 5.45 4.70 8.11
C PHE A 2 6.09 4.96 9.48
N GLN A 3 7.39 5.27 9.53
CA GLN A 3 8.09 5.54 10.78
C GLN A 3 7.55 6.81 11.48
N ALA A 4 7.23 7.86 10.72
CA ALA A 4 6.68 9.10 11.26
C ALA A 4 5.29 8.87 11.88
N LEU A 5 4.42 8.10 11.23
CA LEU A 5 3.12 7.71 11.77
C LEU A 5 3.24 6.88 13.06
N LYS A 6 4.12 5.86 13.03
CA LYS A 6 4.37 5.02 14.21
C LYS A 6 4.95 5.80 15.39
N ALA A 7 5.81 6.79 15.14
CA ALA A 7 6.35 7.66 16.19
C ALA A 7 5.24 8.50 16.88
N LYS A 8 4.15 8.79 16.19
CA LYS A 8 2.95 9.44 16.72
C LYS A 8 1.91 8.45 17.31
N GLY A 9 2.24 7.16 17.38
CA GLY A 9 1.34 6.13 17.90
C GLY A 9 0.21 5.74 16.94
N ILE A 10 0.34 6.08 15.65
CA ILE A 10 -0.63 5.73 14.61
C ILE A 10 -0.24 4.36 14.04
N LEU A 11 -1.17 3.41 14.10
CA LEU A 11 -0.99 2.09 13.54
C LEU A 11 -1.16 2.12 12.02
N VAL A 12 -0.33 1.35 11.33
CA VAL A 12 -0.33 1.32 9.86
C VAL A 12 -0.66 -0.09 9.36
N GLY A 13 -1.68 -0.19 8.52
CA GLY A 13 -2.11 -1.43 7.87
C GLY A 13 -1.91 -1.39 6.37
N ILE A 14 -1.70 -2.56 5.76
CA ILE A 14 -1.71 -2.75 4.30
C ILE A 14 -2.85 -3.69 3.94
N ALA A 15 -3.77 -3.24 3.08
CA ALA A 15 -4.87 -4.02 2.54
C ALA A 15 -4.65 -4.26 1.03
N SER A 16 -4.63 -5.52 0.61
CA SER A 16 -4.31 -5.90 -0.78
C SER A 16 -5.13 -7.10 -1.25
N GLY A 17 -5.49 -7.11 -2.54
CA GLY A 17 -5.98 -8.32 -3.21
C GLY A 17 -4.88 -9.37 -3.43
N ARG A 18 -3.60 -8.98 -3.29
CA ARG A 18 -2.46 -9.88 -3.46
C ARG A 18 -2.15 -10.67 -2.20
N ALA A 19 -1.66 -11.88 -2.36
CA ALA A 19 -0.99 -12.61 -1.31
C ALA A 19 0.45 -12.07 -1.09
N ARG A 20 1.13 -12.58 -0.05
CA ARG A 20 2.48 -12.13 0.28
C ARG A 20 3.48 -12.21 -0.88
N TYR A 21 3.43 -13.28 -1.65
CA TYR A 21 4.32 -13.55 -2.79
C TYR A 21 4.08 -12.60 -3.98
N GLY A 22 2.94 -11.91 -4.07
CA GLY A 22 2.63 -10.87 -5.06
C GLY A 22 2.88 -9.43 -4.58
N VAL A 23 3.36 -9.26 -3.34
CA VAL A 23 3.69 -7.94 -2.78
C VAL A 23 5.20 -7.72 -2.92
N PRO A 24 5.65 -6.59 -3.51
CA PRO A 24 7.07 -6.26 -3.63
C PRO A 24 7.81 -6.31 -2.29
N GLN A 25 9.08 -6.72 -2.32
CA GLN A 25 9.88 -6.89 -1.10
C GLN A 25 10.04 -5.58 -0.32
N GLU A 26 10.12 -4.46 -1.02
CA GLU A 26 10.21 -3.12 -0.43
C GLU A 26 8.99 -2.82 0.43
N VAL A 27 7.78 -3.18 -0.03
CA VAL A 27 6.53 -3.02 0.72
C VAL A 27 6.48 -3.99 1.91
N GLN A 28 6.98 -5.23 1.74
CA GLN A 28 7.07 -6.18 2.85
C GLN A 28 8.00 -5.70 3.97
N ASN A 29 9.06 -4.96 3.61
CA ASN A 29 10.05 -4.40 4.55
C ASN A 29 9.54 -3.16 5.30
N LEU A 30 8.36 -2.62 4.97
CA LEU A 30 7.78 -1.48 5.69
C LEU A 30 7.27 -1.85 7.10
N HIS A 31 7.20 -3.15 7.42
CA HIS A 31 6.75 -3.64 8.73
C HIS A 31 5.41 -3.03 9.16
N ALA A 32 4.39 -3.15 8.31
CA ALA A 32 3.03 -2.74 8.65
C ALA A 32 2.53 -3.51 9.89
N ASP A 33 1.86 -2.83 10.81
CA ASP A 33 1.35 -3.44 12.04
C ASP A 33 0.31 -4.53 11.74
N TYR A 34 -0.46 -4.35 10.68
CA TYR A 34 -1.49 -5.30 10.20
C TYR A 34 -1.42 -5.47 8.68
N CYS A 35 -1.67 -6.69 8.23
CA CYS A 35 -1.76 -7.03 6.82
C CYS A 35 -3.09 -7.73 6.52
N VAL A 36 -3.90 -7.12 5.69
CA VAL A 36 -5.11 -7.67 5.08
C VAL A 36 -4.77 -8.11 3.66
N LYS A 37 -4.93 -9.39 3.35
CA LYS A 37 -4.49 -10.00 2.10
C LYS A 37 -5.62 -10.78 1.44
N LEU A 38 -5.42 -11.13 0.15
CA LEU A 38 -6.36 -11.94 -0.60
C LEU A 38 -7.78 -11.37 -0.53
N ASN A 39 -7.91 -10.06 -0.82
CA ASN A 39 -9.18 -9.32 -0.75
C ASN A 39 -9.90 -9.49 0.60
N GLY A 40 -9.13 -9.54 1.72
CA GLY A 40 -9.71 -9.64 3.06
C GLY A 40 -9.89 -11.06 3.59
N ALA A 41 -9.63 -12.08 2.78
CA ALA A 41 -9.77 -13.48 3.22
C ALA A 41 -8.70 -13.93 4.21
N TYR A 42 -7.63 -13.16 4.38
CA TYR A 42 -6.54 -13.49 5.31
C TYR A 42 -5.98 -12.23 5.98
N VAL A 43 -6.02 -12.20 7.30
CA VAL A 43 -5.59 -11.05 8.12
C VAL A 43 -4.61 -11.49 9.19
N LYS A 44 -3.51 -10.79 9.33
CA LYS A 44 -2.49 -11.03 10.36
C LYS A 44 -1.87 -9.74 10.87
N ASP A 45 -1.28 -9.80 12.08
CA ASP A 45 -0.40 -8.76 12.63
C ASP A 45 1.06 -8.90 12.17
N ASP A 46 1.93 -7.96 12.57
CA ASP A 46 3.38 -7.98 12.30
C ASP A 46 4.09 -9.17 12.99
N ALA A 47 3.62 -9.59 14.16
CA ALA A 47 4.10 -10.78 14.86
C ALA A 47 3.66 -12.11 14.19
N LYS A 48 2.94 -12.04 13.07
CA LYS A 48 2.40 -13.15 12.27
C LYS A 48 1.24 -13.90 12.93
N ASN A 49 0.63 -13.38 13.98
CA ASN A 49 -0.58 -13.96 14.54
C ASN A 49 -1.73 -13.78 13.55
N ILE A 50 -2.50 -14.83 13.32
CA ILE A 50 -3.67 -14.80 12.45
C ILE A 50 -4.83 -14.19 13.24
N ILE A 51 -5.37 -13.08 12.74
CA ILE A 51 -6.54 -12.40 13.32
C ILE A 51 -7.83 -12.95 12.70
N PHE A 52 -7.79 -13.16 11.38
CA PHE A 52 -8.94 -13.67 10.63
C PHE A 52 -8.49 -14.48 9.41
N GLN A 53 -9.26 -15.51 9.09
CA GLN A 53 -9.10 -16.26 7.85
C GLN A 53 -10.44 -16.85 7.38
N ALA A 54 -10.66 -16.82 6.07
CA ALA A 54 -11.85 -17.34 5.41
C ALA A 54 -11.43 -18.10 4.13
N PRO A 55 -10.99 -19.36 4.26
CA PRO A 55 -10.73 -20.18 3.08
C PRO A 55 -12.04 -20.50 2.35
N ILE A 56 -11.97 -20.65 1.04
CA ILE A 56 -13.08 -21.12 0.22
C ILE A 56 -13.35 -22.59 0.59
N PRO A 57 -14.60 -22.99 0.86
CA PRO A 57 -14.93 -24.38 1.15
C PRO A 57 -14.40 -25.33 0.06
N ALA A 58 -13.85 -26.46 0.46
CA ALA A 58 -13.18 -27.38 -0.46
C ALA A 58 -14.10 -27.91 -1.57
N ASP A 59 -15.35 -28.19 -1.25
CA ASP A 59 -16.38 -28.60 -2.19
C ASP A 59 -16.69 -27.51 -3.23
N VAL A 60 -16.70 -26.24 -2.82
CA VAL A 60 -16.87 -25.08 -3.72
C VAL A 60 -15.68 -24.94 -4.64
N VAL A 61 -14.43 -25.15 -4.16
CA VAL A 61 -13.24 -25.16 -5.01
C VAL A 61 -13.31 -26.26 -6.07
N VAL A 62 -13.72 -27.46 -5.66
CA VAL A 62 -13.89 -28.60 -6.60
C VAL A 62 -14.96 -28.30 -7.64
N ALA A 63 -16.11 -27.77 -7.23
CA ALA A 63 -17.18 -27.40 -8.13
C ALA A 63 -16.75 -26.31 -9.12
N TYR A 64 -15.99 -25.30 -8.64
CA TYR A 64 -15.42 -24.26 -9.49
C TYR A 64 -14.45 -24.81 -10.53
N LYS A 65 -13.51 -25.67 -10.13
CA LYS A 65 -12.56 -26.30 -11.05
C LYS A 65 -13.29 -27.05 -12.16
N LYS A 66 -14.28 -27.88 -11.79
CA LYS A 66 -15.08 -28.61 -12.76
C LYS A 66 -15.78 -27.69 -13.75
N TRP A 67 -16.42 -26.63 -13.26
CA TRP A 67 -17.06 -25.64 -14.12
C TRP A 67 -16.04 -24.96 -15.06
N ALA A 68 -14.88 -24.57 -14.55
CA ALA A 68 -13.82 -23.94 -15.34
C ALA A 68 -13.34 -24.86 -16.46
N ASP A 69 -13.06 -26.13 -16.14
CA ASP A 69 -12.67 -27.14 -17.11
C ASP A 69 -13.75 -27.39 -18.18
N ASP A 70 -15.02 -27.53 -17.79
CA ASP A 70 -16.17 -27.70 -18.69
C ASP A 70 -16.34 -26.51 -19.65
N MET A 71 -15.96 -25.29 -19.20
CA MET A 71 -16.04 -24.03 -19.97
C MET A 71 -14.78 -23.70 -20.75
N GLY A 72 -13.72 -24.50 -20.62
CA GLY A 72 -12.40 -24.23 -21.21
C GLY A 72 -11.72 -22.99 -20.63
N ILE A 73 -11.99 -22.66 -19.36
CA ILE A 73 -11.41 -21.53 -18.62
C ILE A 73 -10.21 -22.04 -17.85
N TYR A 74 -9.06 -21.37 -18.00
CA TYR A 74 -7.92 -21.67 -17.16
C TYR A 74 -8.06 -20.95 -15.82
N TYR A 75 -7.44 -21.50 -14.79
CA TYR A 75 -7.54 -20.94 -13.45
C TYR A 75 -6.21 -20.99 -12.68
N GLY A 76 -6.14 -20.21 -11.63
CA GLY A 76 -5.12 -20.28 -10.60
C GLY A 76 -5.77 -20.38 -9.23
N MET A 77 -4.99 -20.85 -8.26
CA MET A 77 -5.39 -20.98 -6.86
C MET A 77 -4.36 -20.32 -5.96
N ALA A 78 -4.81 -19.56 -4.98
CA ALA A 78 -3.99 -18.84 -4.04
C ALA A 78 -4.23 -19.33 -2.61
N GLY A 79 -3.18 -19.88 -2.00
CA GLY A 79 -3.09 -20.18 -0.60
C GLY A 79 -2.44 -19.06 0.22
N ARG A 80 -2.18 -19.32 1.49
CA ARG A 80 -1.55 -18.34 2.41
C ARG A 80 -0.11 -17.97 2.03
N HIS A 81 0.63 -18.92 1.48
CA HIS A 81 2.08 -18.83 1.29
C HIS A 81 2.50 -18.84 -0.17
N GLU A 82 1.70 -19.44 -1.02
CA GLU A 82 2.00 -19.66 -2.44
C GLU A 82 0.73 -19.60 -3.27
N ALA A 83 0.91 -19.47 -4.58
CA ALA A 83 -0.15 -19.65 -5.56
C ALA A 83 0.35 -20.52 -6.69
N VAL A 84 -0.60 -21.13 -7.36
CA VAL A 84 -0.35 -22.08 -8.45
C VAL A 84 -1.32 -21.84 -9.60
N LEU A 85 -0.98 -22.39 -10.75
CA LEU A 85 -1.77 -22.32 -11.96
C LEU A 85 -2.31 -23.72 -12.33
N SER A 86 -3.45 -23.77 -12.99
CA SER A 86 -3.96 -25.01 -13.61
C SER A 86 -3.10 -25.44 -14.79
N THR A 87 -2.56 -24.46 -15.51
CA THR A 87 -1.64 -24.65 -16.64
C THR A 87 -0.86 -23.36 -16.87
N ARG A 88 0.06 -23.34 -17.86
CA ARG A 88 0.75 -22.13 -18.30
C ARG A 88 0.65 -21.98 -19.81
N ASN A 89 0.25 -20.81 -20.26
CA ASN A 89 0.14 -20.44 -21.67
C ASN A 89 0.29 -18.91 -21.83
N ASP A 90 0.30 -18.44 -23.09
CA ASP A 90 0.50 -17.02 -23.41
C ASP A 90 -0.57 -16.09 -22.82
N MET A 91 -1.83 -16.55 -22.73
CA MET A 91 -2.91 -15.76 -22.12
C MET A 91 -2.65 -15.52 -20.63
N ILE A 92 -2.33 -16.57 -19.91
CA ILE A 92 -1.99 -16.50 -18.48
C ILE A 92 -0.76 -15.61 -18.28
N SER A 93 0.30 -15.84 -19.08
CA SER A 93 1.53 -15.05 -18.97
C SER A 93 1.29 -13.55 -19.20
N LYS A 94 0.47 -13.17 -20.17
CA LYS A 94 0.09 -11.77 -20.40
C LYS A 94 -0.63 -11.15 -19.21
N ALA A 95 -1.48 -11.91 -18.54
CA ALA A 95 -2.24 -11.40 -17.42
C ALA A 95 -1.40 -11.24 -16.14
N ILE A 96 -0.47 -12.19 -15.85
CA ILE A 96 0.13 -12.29 -14.52
C ILE A 96 1.65 -12.07 -14.44
N ASP A 97 2.41 -12.17 -15.54
CA ASP A 97 3.88 -12.19 -15.46
C ASP A 97 4.49 -10.88 -14.91
N ASN A 98 3.77 -9.77 -15.01
CA ASN A 98 4.16 -8.50 -14.37
C ASN A 98 3.93 -8.49 -12.85
N VAL A 99 3.14 -9.43 -12.32
CA VAL A 99 2.73 -9.50 -10.91
C VAL A 99 3.29 -10.75 -10.23
N TYR A 100 3.31 -11.89 -10.94
CA TYR A 100 3.62 -13.23 -10.42
C TYR A 100 4.46 -14.03 -11.41
N ALA A 101 5.68 -13.59 -11.67
CA ALA A 101 6.52 -14.14 -12.75
C ALA A 101 6.86 -15.65 -12.67
N GLN A 102 6.72 -16.29 -11.50
CA GLN A 102 7.22 -17.66 -11.26
C GLN A 102 6.22 -18.55 -10.52
N LEU A 103 4.95 -18.54 -10.94
CA LEU A 103 3.99 -19.48 -10.37
C LEU A 103 4.16 -20.88 -10.96
N GLU A 104 4.12 -21.90 -10.10
CA GLU A 104 4.16 -23.30 -10.50
C GLU A 104 2.81 -23.76 -11.05
N VAL A 105 2.84 -24.82 -11.86
CA VAL A 105 1.62 -25.50 -12.32
C VAL A 105 1.33 -26.66 -11.36
N CYS A 106 0.21 -26.56 -10.64
CA CYS A 106 -0.25 -27.56 -9.68
C CYS A 106 -1.79 -27.55 -9.64
N PRO A 107 -2.46 -28.24 -10.59
CA PRO A 107 -3.92 -28.23 -10.70
C PRO A 107 -4.63 -28.93 -9.53
N ASP A 108 -3.94 -29.74 -8.77
CA ASP A 108 -4.41 -30.50 -7.59
C ASP A 108 -4.03 -29.85 -6.25
N TYR A 109 -3.56 -28.61 -6.26
CA TYR A 109 -3.14 -27.86 -5.07
C TYR A 109 -4.17 -27.88 -3.94
N ASN A 110 -5.47 -27.76 -4.26
CA ASN A 110 -6.57 -27.79 -3.31
C ASN A 110 -6.78 -29.13 -2.57
N GLU A 111 -6.15 -30.20 -2.99
CA GLU A 111 -6.23 -31.50 -2.29
C GLU A 111 -5.41 -31.51 -1.00
N HIS A 112 -4.42 -30.63 -0.90
CA HIS A 112 -3.47 -30.58 0.21
C HIS A 112 -3.40 -29.24 0.92
N HIS A 113 -4.03 -28.19 0.35
CA HIS A 113 -3.92 -26.81 0.83
C HIS A 113 -5.26 -26.08 0.82
N ASP A 114 -5.46 -25.22 1.82
CA ASP A 114 -6.57 -24.27 1.82
C ASP A 114 -6.41 -23.24 0.70
N VAL A 115 -7.48 -23.00 -0.04
CA VAL A 115 -7.57 -21.99 -1.08
C VAL A 115 -8.36 -20.80 -0.56
N TYR A 116 -7.80 -19.60 -0.67
CA TYR A 116 -8.42 -18.36 -0.19
C TYR A 116 -8.93 -17.47 -1.31
N GLN A 117 -8.36 -17.62 -2.49
CA GLN A 117 -8.73 -16.89 -3.70
C GLN A 117 -8.37 -17.76 -4.90
N MET A 118 -9.15 -17.65 -5.96
CA MET A 118 -8.82 -18.24 -7.25
C MET A 118 -8.78 -17.15 -8.32
N TRP A 119 -8.32 -17.48 -9.51
CA TRP A 119 -8.35 -16.63 -10.69
C TRP A 119 -9.00 -17.33 -11.85
N THR A 120 -9.69 -16.58 -12.72
CA THR A 120 -10.02 -17.01 -14.07
C THR A 120 -8.98 -16.49 -15.03
N PHE A 121 -8.68 -17.24 -16.11
CA PHE A 121 -7.96 -16.76 -17.28
C PHE A 121 -8.75 -17.14 -18.51
N GLU A 122 -9.32 -16.15 -19.21
CA GLU A 122 -10.27 -16.34 -20.28
C GLU A 122 -10.36 -15.10 -21.19
N ASP A 123 -11.06 -15.20 -22.31
CA ASP A 123 -11.24 -14.14 -23.30
C ASP A 123 -12.69 -13.64 -23.41
N LYS A 124 -13.54 -14.00 -22.44
CA LYS A 124 -14.99 -13.69 -22.46
C LYS A 124 -15.31 -12.29 -21.91
N GLY A 125 -14.36 -11.69 -21.19
CA GLY A 125 -14.55 -10.36 -20.61
C GLY A 125 -15.77 -10.29 -19.69
N ASP A 126 -16.51 -9.22 -19.79
CA ASP A 126 -17.70 -8.96 -18.94
C ASP A 126 -18.85 -9.93 -19.19
N SER A 127 -18.80 -10.77 -20.25
CA SER A 127 -19.81 -11.80 -20.48
C SER A 127 -19.62 -13.06 -19.63
N LEU A 128 -18.49 -13.16 -18.90
CA LEU A 128 -18.27 -14.28 -17.99
C LEU A 128 -19.11 -14.14 -16.73
N HIS A 129 -19.96 -15.12 -16.49
CA HIS A 129 -20.77 -15.22 -15.28
C HIS A 129 -20.63 -16.59 -14.64
N LEU A 130 -20.56 -16.63 -13.32
CA LEU A 130 -20.64 -17.86 -12.56
C LEU A 130 -22.05 -18.45 -12.68
N PRO A 131 -22.19 -19.79 -12.77
CA PRO A 131 -23.50 -20.43 -12.63
C PRO A 131 -24.10 -20.16 -11.25
N ALA A 132 -25.43 -20.19 -11.13
CA ALA A 132 -26.15 -19.81 -9.92
C ALA A 132 -25.60 -20.48 -8.65
N GLU A 133 -25.32 -21.78 -8.71
CA GLU A 133 -24.79 -22.57 -7.60
C GLU A 133 -23.42 -22.05 -7.10
N LEU A 134 -22.52 -21.67 -8.01
CA LEU A 134 -21.24 -21.07 -7.63
C LEU A 134 -21.41 -19.61 -7.20
N ALA A 135 -22.32 -18.86 -7.82
CA ALA A 135 -22.58 -17.47 -7.47
C ALA A 135 -23.24 -17.29 -6.09
N GLU A 136 -23.77 -18.35 -5.48
CA GLU A 136 -24.17 -18.34 -4.07
C GLU A 136 -22.97 -18.18 -3.12
N HIS A 137 -21.83 -18.74 -3.49
CA HIS A 137 -20.61 -18.79 -2.67
C HIS A 137 -19.49 -17.88 -3.12
N LEU A 138 -19.40 -17.60 -4.42
CA LEU A 138 -18.30 -16.91 -5.05
C LEU A 138 -18.75 -15.65 -5.78
N ARG A 139 -17.83 -14.70 -5.94
CA ARG A 139 -17.98 -13.55 -6.85
C ARG A 139 -16.74 -13.36 -7.69
N LEU A 140 -16.92 -12.79 -8.89
CA LEU A 140 -15.84 -12.36 -9.78
C LEU A 140 -15.53 -10.89 -9.53
N VAL A 141 -14.23 -10.55 -9.48
CA VAL A 141 -13.73 -9.18 -9.43
C VAL A 141 -12.73 -9.02 -10.56
N ARG A 142 -13.15 -8.35 -11.64
CA ARG A 142 -12.28 -8.15 -12.80
C ARG A 142 -11.16 -7.15 -12.48
N TRP A 143 -9.95 -7.49 -12.92
CA TRP A 143 -8.77 -6.65 -12.76
C TRP A 143 -7.87 -6.63 -14.03
N HIS A 144 -8.16 -7.47 -15.02
CA HIS A 144 -7.48 -7.52 -16.30
C HIS A 144 -8.44 -7.99 -17.39
N ASP A 145 -8.21 -7.62 -18.65
CA ASP A 145 -9.08 -8.01 -19.78
C ASP A 145 -9.28 -9.54 -19.86
N ASN A 146 -8.26 -10.30 -19.50
CA ASN A 146 -8.27 -11.76 -19.55
C ASN A 146 -8.30 -12.42 -18.17
N SER A 147 -8.56 -11.68 -17.06
CA SER A 147 -8.52 -12.27 -15.73
C SER A 147 -9.44 -11.58 -14.73
N SER A 148 -10.03 -12.39 -13.84
CA SER A 148 -10.75 -11.93 -12.67
C SER A 148 -10.28 -12.68 -11.43
N ASP A 149 -10.27 -12.00 -10.28
CA ASP A 149 -10.25 -12.65 -8.99
C ASP A 149 -11.56 -13.38 -8.77
N VAL A 150 -11.50 -14.58 -8.24
CA VAL A 150 -12.64 -15.37 -7.78
C VAL A 150 -12.52 -15.47 -6.27
N VAL A 151 -13.36 -14.75 -5.57
CA VAL A 151 -13.30 -14.60 -4.13
C VAL A 151 -14.55 -15.14 -3.46
N LEU A 152 -14.42 -15.58 -2.21
CA LEU A 152 -15.57 -16.00 -1.42
C LEU A 152 -16.51 -14.81 -1.24
N LYS A 153 -17.80 -15.04 -1.46
CA LYS A 153 -18.84 -14.01 -1.31
C LYS A 153 -18.85 -13.49 0.13
N GLY A 154 -18.91 -12.19 0.28
CA GLY A 154 -18.82 -11.53 1.57
C GLY A 154 -17.38 -11.21 2.04
N THR A 155 -16.35 -11.72 1.36
CA THR A 155 -14.98 -11.24 1.62
C THR A 155 -14.70 -9.97 0.82
N SER A 156 -14.05 -9.02 1.48
CA SER A 156 -13.58 -7.77 0.86
C SER A 156 -12.45 -7.17 1.71
N LYS A 157 -11.72 -6.22 1.17
CA LYS A 157 -10.74 -5.45 1.96
C LYS A 157 -11.40 -4.84 3.20
N ALA A 158 -12.65 -4.36 3.08
CA ALA A 158 -13.44 -3.83 4.18
C ALA A 158 -13.68 -4.85 5.29
N LEU A 159 -14.08 -6.08 4.95
CA LEU A 159 -14.22 -7.15 5.93
C LEU A 159 -12.89 -7.42 6.66
N GLY A 160 -11.79 -7.53 5.92
CA GLY A 160 -10.50 -7.76 6.52
C GLY A 160 -10.07 -6.65 7.49
N VAL A 161 -10.28 -5.39 7.10
CA VAL A 161 -10.02 -4.23 7.97
C VAL A 161 -10.96 -4.21 9.16
N SER A 162 -12.26 -4.53 9.00
CA SER A 162 -13.19 -4.60 10.13
C SER A 162 -12.74 -5.61 11.19
N LYS A 163 -12.12 -6.73 10.77
CA LYS A 163 -11.56 -7.70 11.72
C LYS A 163 -10.36 -7.17 12.51
N VAL A 164 -9.54 -6.32 11.90
CA VAL A 164 -8.47 -5.59 12.61
C VAL A 164 -9.08 -4.59 13.60
N VAL A 165 -10.08 -3.83 13.17
CA VAL A 165 -10.78 -2.82 14.00
C VAL A 165 -11.44 -3.47 15.22
N GLU A 166 -12.16 -4.59 15.01
CA GLU A 166 -12.73 -5.40 16.10
C GLU A 166 -11.66 -5.91 17.08
N HIS A 167 -10.55 -6.44 16.53
CA HIS A 167 -9.43 -6.96 17.33
C HIS A 167 -8.81 -5.88 18.23
N LEU A 168 -8.74 -4.64 17.73
CA LEU A 168 -8.18 -3.49 18.44
C LEU A 168 -9.19 -2.79 19.37
N GLY A 169 -10.47 -3.14 19.32
CA GLY A 169 -11.52 -2.42 20.04
C GLY A 169 -11.73 -0.98 19.55
N LEU A 170 -11.36 -0.71 18.29
CA LEU A 170 -11.54 0.58 17.62
C LEU A 170 -12.92 0.66 16.96
N LYS A 171 -13.20 1.81 16.36
CA LYS A 171 -14.42 2.06 15.58
C LYS A 171 -14.03 2.48 14.16
N PRO A 172 -14.93 2.33 13.17
CA PRO A 172 -14.69 2.76 11.79
C PRO A 172 -14.24 4.23 11.67
N GLU A 173 -14.76 5.11 12.53
CA GLU A 173 -14.40 6.54 12.56
C GLU A 173 -12.92 6.79 12.92
N ASN A 174 -12.24 5.79 13.47
CA ASN A 174 -10.81 5.87 13.77
C ASN A 174 -9.91 5.45 12.59
N ILE A 175 -10.50 5.10 11.44
CA ILE A 175 -9.80 4.54 10.30
C ILE A 175 -9.72 5.57 9.18
N LEU A 176 -8.51 5.79 8.69
CA LEU A 176 -8.22 6.50 7.46
C LEU A 176 -7.70 5.52 6.44
N VAL A 177 -8.20 5.58 5.21
CA VAL A 177 -7.81 4.68 4.13
C VAL A 177 -7.40 5.44 2.88
N PHE A 178 -6.43 4.86 2.16
CA PHE A 178 -6.07 5.25 0.80
C PHE A 178 -6.45 4.12 -0.15
N GLY A 179 -6.91 4.46 -1.33
CA GLY A 179 -7.25 3.48 -2.37
C GLY A 179 -7.18 4.07 -3.78
N ASP A 180 -7.14 3.19 -4.78
CA ASP A 180 -7.04 3.57 -6.18
C ASP A 180 -7.95 2.73 -7.10
N GLU A 181 -8.36 1.53 -6.67
CA GLU A 181 -9.08 0.58 -7.50
C GLU A 181 -10.47 0.20 -6.94
N LEU A 182 -11.31 -0.41 -7.80
CA LEU A 182 -12.69 -0.76 -7.47
C LEU A 182 -12.85 -1.68 -6.25
N ASN A 183 -11.83 -2.49 -5.93
CA ASN A 183 -11.85 -3.34 -4.74
C ASN A 183 -11.64 -2.57 -3.42
N ASP A 184 -11.44 -1.25 -3.50
CA ASP A 184 -11.39 -0.33 -2.35
C ASP A 184 -12.75 0.31 -2.04
N LEU A 185 -13.75 0.21 -2.93
CA LEU A 185 -15.04 0.87 -2.76
C LEU A 185 -15.73 0.53 -1.43
N GLU A 186 -15.79 -0.76 -1.09
CA GLU A 186 -16.39 -1.20 0.18
C GLU A 186 -15.59 -0.71 1.39
N LEU A 187 -14.27 -0.56 1.24
CA LEU A 187 -13.40 -0.05 2.29
C LEU A 187 -13.60 1.45 2.50
N PHE A 188 -13.86 2.21 1.43
CA PHE A 188 -14.22 3.64 1.52
C PHE A 188 -15.55 3.84 2.23
N ASP A 189 -16.54 2.95 2.01
CA ASP A 189 -17.81 2.98 2.76
C ASP A 189 -17.65 2.68 4.24
N TYR A 190 -16.64 1.88 4.58
CA TYR A 190 -16.43 1.43 5.96
C TYR A 190 -15.63 2.42 6.79
N ALA A 191 -14.64 3.10 6.22
CA ALA A 191 -13.69 3.95 6.93
C ALA A 191 -14.30 5.29 7.36
N GLY A 192 -13.72 5.91 8.40
CA GLY A 192 -14.09 7.24 8.86
C GLY A 192 -13.60 8.34 7.92
N ILE A 193 -12.46 8.13 7.24
CA ILE A 193 -11.93 9.02 6.20
C ILE A 193 -11.40 8.17 5.05
N SER A 194 -11.86 8.47 3.85
CA SER A 194 -11.46 7.81 2.61
C SER A 194 -10.76 8.79 1.67
N ILE A 195 -9.57 8.38 1.18
CA ILE A 195 -8.73 9.21 0.33
C ILE A 195 -8.43 8.45 -0.98
N ALA A 196 -8.92 8.98 -2.09
CA ALA A 196 -8.60 8.45 -3.41
C ALA A 196 -7.25 9.00 -3.89
N MET A 197 -6.41 8.15 -4.48
CA MET A 197 -5.19 8.59 -5.15
C MET A 197 -5.52 9.44 -6.38
N GLY A 198 -4.63 10.35 -6.76
CA GLY A 198 -4.85 11.30 -7.86
C GLY A 198 -5.12 10.61 -9.21
N ILE A 199 -4.51 9.43 -9.44
CA ILE A 199 -4.86 8.52 -10.53
C ILE A 199 -5.52 7.31 -9.91
N SER A 200 -6.86 7.31 -9.88
CA SER A 200 -7.68 6.23 -9.35
C SER A 200 -8.96 6.09 -10.18
N HIS A 201 -9.66 4.98 -10.00
CA HIS A 201 -10.90 4.73 -10.72
C HIS A 201 -11.93 5.85 -10.46
N PRO A 202 -12.64 6.39 -11.49
CA PRO A 202 -13.58 7.52 -11.33
C PRO A 202 -14.65 7.31 -10.25
N LEU A 203 -15.22 6.11 -10.14
CA LEU A 203 -16.19 5.77 -9.09
C LEU A 203 -15.59 5.85 -7.68
N LEU A 204 -14.30 5.59 -7.54
CA LEU A 204 -13.62 5.72 -6.26
C LEU A 204 -13.41 7.20 -5.90
N GLN A 205 -13.00 8.02 -6.89
CA GLN A 205 -12.85 9.47 -6.71
C GLN A 205 -14.19 10.14 -6.32
N GLU A 206 -15.28 9.72 -6.96
CA GLU A 206 -16.61 10.23 -6.65
C GLU A 206 -17.05 9.92 -5.20
N LYS A 207 -16.60 8.78 -4.68
CA LYS A 207 -16.95 8.28 -3.36
C LYS A 207 -16.04 8.78 -2.24
N ALA A 208 -14.82 9.18 -2.55
CA ALA A 208 -13.82 9.58 -1.58
C ALA A 208 -14.18 10.89 -0.88
N ASP A 209 -13.86 10.98 0.41
CA ASP A 209 -13.93 12.24 1.17
C ASP A 209 -12.90 13.24 0.66
N TYR A 210 -11.76 12.76 0.16
CA TYR A 210 -10.67 13.58 -0.36
C TYR A 210 -9.94 12.89 -1.52
N ILE A 211 -9.54 13.66 -2.53
CA ILE A 211 -8.67 13.18 -3.62
C ILE A 211 -7.29 13.80 -3.42
N THR A 212 -6.28 12.97 -3.24
CA THR A 212 -4.90 13.42 -3.08
C THR A 212 -4.16 13.48 -4.42
N LYS A 213 -2.86 13.73 -4.37
CA LYS A 213 -1.97 13.72 -5.54
C LYS A 213 -1.70 12.30 -6.03
N THR A 214 -1.00 12.20 -7.15
CA THR A 214 -0.57 10.91 -7.72
C THR A 214 0.54 10.27 -6.89
N VAL A 215 0.88 9.01 -7.20
CA VAL A 215 1.99 8.30 -6.54
C VAL A 215 3.33 9.01 -6.84
N GLU A 216 3.51 9.50 -8.06
CA GLU A 216 4.72 10.22 -8.50
C GLU A 216 4.88 11.57 -7.81
N GLU A 217 3.81 12.12 -7.26
CA GLU A 217 3.78 13.38 -6.51
C GLU A 217 3.73 13.17 -5.00
N ASP A 218 4.08 11.96 -4.51
CA ASP A 218 4.01 11.58 -3.10
C ASP A 218 2.63 11.80 -2.46
N GLY A 219 1.56 11.46 -3.17
CA GLY A 219 0.17 11.75 -2.78
C GLY A 219 -0.21 11.31 -1.37
N ILE A 220 0.30 10.15 -0.89
CA ILE A 220 0.06 9.69 0.49
C ILE A 220 0.69 10.65 1.50
N LEU A 221 1.96 11.00 1.31
CA LEU A 221 2.66 11.94 2.20
C LEU A 221 1.94 13.29 2.21
N TYR A 222 1.62 13.82 1.02
CA TYR A 222 0.92 15.09 0.86
C TYR A 222 -0.39 15.13 1.65
N ALA A 223 -1.25 14.10 1.51
CA ALA A 223 -2.51 14.06 2.24
C ALA A 223 -2.32 13.97 3.76
N LEU A 224 -1.35 13.18 4.23
CA LEU A 224 -1.06 13.04 5.66
C LEU A 224 -0.52 14.33 6.28
N GLU A 225 0.24 15.12 5.53
CA GLU A 225 0.70 16.46 5.93
C GLU A 225 -0.46 17.46 5.98
N GLU A 226 -1.34 17.48 4.96
CA GLU A 226 -2.51 18.36 4.95
C GLU A 226 -3.49 18.07 6.09
N LEU A 227 -3.59 16.79 6.48
CA LEU A 227 -4.40 16.37 7.63
C LEU A 227 -3.68 16.54 8.98
N GLY A 228 -2.43 17.01 9.00
CA GLY A 228 -1.63 17.19 10.22
C GLY A 228 -1.23 15.89 10.93
N LEU A 229 -1.30 14.75 10.25
CA LEU A 229 -0.89 13.44 10.77
C LEU A 229 0.63 13.23 10.68
N ILE A 230 1.28 13.89 9.75
CA ILE A 230 2.73 14.00 9.63
C ILE A 230 3.07 15.49 9.59
N ASP A 231 4.14 15.88 10.24
CA ASP A 231 4.62 17.24 10.18
C ASP A 231 5.20 17.52 8.80
N LYS A 232 4.84 18.65 8.21
CA LYS A 232 5.46 19.08 6.95
C LYS A 232 6.95 19.24 7.17
N GLU A 233 7.76 18.49 6.44
CA GLU A 233 9.19 18.78 6.39
C GLU A 233 9.36 20.17 5.79
N LEU A 234 10.01 21.06 6.52
CA LEU A 234 10.39 22.34 5.97
C LEU A 234 11.31 22.08 4.79
N GLN A 235 10.88 22.44 3.60
CA GLN A 235 11.67 22.30 2.38
C GLN A 235 13.03 23.03 2.50
N PHE A 236 13.09 23.99 3.43
CA PHE A 236 14.28 24.72 3.81
C PHE A 236 14.35 24.81 5.33
N PRO A 237 14.80 23.77 6.05
CA PRO A 237 14.88 23.77 7.51
C PRO A 237 15.74 24.91 8.06
N GLN A 238 16.66 25.44 7.25
CA GLN A 238 17.46 26.63 7.56
C GLN A 238 16.63 27.91 7.71
N LEU A 239 15.34 27.93 7.29
CA LEU A 239 14.44 29.07 7.48
C LEU A 239 13.65 28.99 8.79
N ASP A 240 13.68 27.86 9.51
CA ASP A 240 13.14 27.73 10.85
C ASP A 240 14.16 28.29 11.88
N LEU A 241 14.27 29.60 11.92
CA LEU A 241 15.24 30.30 12.80
C LEU A 241 14.79 30.29 14.28
N GLU A 242 13.50 30.08 14.57
CA GLU A 242 12.97 30.17 15.92
C GLU A 242 13.40 29.00 16.81
N ASN A 243 13.51 27.78 16.22
CA ASN A 243 13.87 26.56 16.93
C ASN A 243 15.29 26.10 16.72
N HIS A 244 16.11 26.87 15.99
CA HIS A 244 17.44 26.46 15.63
C HIS A 244 18.49 26.83 16.68
N THR A 245 19.26 25.81 17.17
CA THR A 245 20.29 25.97 18.21
C THR A 245 21.72 25.90 17.67
N GLY A 246 21.91 25.95 16.36
CA GLY A 246 23.24 25.85 15.73
C GLY A 246 24.18 27.02 16.01
N PRO A 247 25.49 26.87 15.70
CA PRO A 247 26.49 27.91 15.91
C PRO A 247 26.12 29.19 15.16
N LYS A 248 26.38 30.34 15.81
CA LYS A 248 26.19 31.66 15.22
C LYS A 248 27.54 32.26 14.85
N VAL A 249 27.59 32.88 13.68
CA VAL A 249 28.77 33.63 13.21
C VAL A 249 28.33 35.04 12.87
N THR A 250 29.02 36.03 13.41
CA THR A 250 28.80 37.45 13.08
C THR A 250 29.83 37.91 12.07
N ILE A 251 29.37 38.32 10.90
CA ILE A 251 30.17 38.98 9.87
C ILE A 251 30.07 40.49 10.12
N LYS A 252 31.21 41.12 10.46
CA LYS A 252 31.29 42.56 10.68
C LYS A 252 31.65 43.26 9.37
N THR A 253 30.82 44.16 8.92
CA THR A 253 31.02 44.90 7.68
C THR A 253 31.03 46.40 7.94
N ASN A 254 31.53 47.20 6.98
CA ASN A 254 31.46 48.66 7.01
C ASN A 254 30.04 49.20 6.83
N HIS A 255 29.03 48.35 6.51
CA HIS A 255 27.63 48.69 6.37
C HIS A 255 26.77 48.12 7.50
N GLY A 256 27.37 47.51 8.52
CA GLY A 256 26.68 46.91 9.66
C GLY A 256 27.04 45.41 9.81
N ASP A 257 26.63 44.87 10.94
CA ASP A 257 26.87 43.46 11.28
C ASP A 257 25.74 42.57 10.81
N MET A 258 26.10 41.40 10.25
CA MET A 258 25.17 40.32 9.87
C MET A 258 25.43 39.11 10.73
N THR A 259 24.39 38.53 11.33
CA THR A 259 24.51 37.27 12.05
C THR A 259 23.98 36.11 11.23
N LEU A 260 24.84 35.14 10.98
CA LEU A 260 24.49 33.87 10.32
C LEU A 260 24.26 32.80 11.37
N VAL A 261 23.26 31.96 11.17
CA VAL A 261 23.04 30.73 11.91
C VAL A 261 23.47 29.56 11.01
N LEU A 262 24.26 28.67 11.54
CA LEU A 262 24.83 27.54 10.78
C LEU A 262 24.14 26.24 11.17
N PHE A 263 24.03 25.31 10.20
CA PHE A 263 23.31 24.05 10.33
C PHE A 263 24.25 22.86 10.18
N PRO A 264 25.09 22.52 11.20
CA PRO A 264 26.05 21.44 11.11
C PRO A 264 25.39 20.06 10.93
N GLU A 265 24.17 19.88 11.40
CA GLU A 265 23.36 18.67 11.23
C GLU A 265 22.98 18.41 9.77
N HIS A 266 22.82 19.46 8.95
CA HIS A 266 22.45 19.36 7.54
C HIS A 266 23.67 19.41 6.61
N ALA A 267 24.70 20.14 6.99
CA ALA A 267 25.89 20.34 6.16
C ALA A 267 27.18 20.30 6.98
N PRO A 268 27.52 19.18 7.65
CA PRO A 268 28.62 19.14 8.63
C PRO A 268 29.97 19.51 8.03
N LYS A 269 30.27 19.03 6.83
CA LYS A 269 31.58 19.35 6.18
C LYS A 269 31.69 20.82 5.78
N THR A 270 30.59 21.38 5.25
CA THR A 270 30.56 22.79 4.83
C THR A 270 30.68 23.73 6.02
N VAL A 271 29.95 23.45 7.10
CA VAL A 271 29.99 24.25 8.33
C VAL A 271 31.41 24.15 8.99
N ALA A 272 31.98 22.95 9.09
CA ALA A 272 33.30 22.77 9.64
C ALA A 272 34.36 23.51 8.83
N ASN A 273 34.31 23.44 7.51
CA ASN A 273 35.25 24.19 6.63
C ASN A 273 35.08 25.70 6.78
N PHE A 274 33.83 26.21 6.76
CA PHE A 274 33.54 27.63 6.93
C PHE A 274 34.07 28.17 8.27
N LEU A 275 33.79 27.46 9.37
CA LEU A 275 34.27 27.85 10.70
C LEU A 275 35.80 27.77 10.84
N GLY A 276 36.42 26.78 10.18
CA GLY A 276 37.89 26.66 10.12
C GLY A 276 38.53 27.89 9.46
N LEU A 277 38.09 28.19 8.25
CA LEU A 277 38.54 29.33 7.47
C LEU A 277 38.29 30.69 8.17
N ALA A 278 37.12 30.84 8.80
CA ALA A 278 36.81 32.03 9.58
C ALA A 278 37.73 32.23 10.77
N LYS A 279 38.09 31.16 11.47
CA LYS A 279 39.07 31.20 12.61
C LYS A 279 40.50 31.54 12.17
N GLU A 280 40.86 31.16 10.95
CA GLU A 280 42.16 31.47 10.35
C GLU A 280 42.21 32.88 9.74
N GLY A 281 41.12 33.66 9.83
CA GLY A 281 41.05 35.03 9.27
C GLY A 281 40.97 35.07 7.74
N TYR A 282 40.64 33.94 7.11
CA TYR A 282 40.55 33.85 5.63
C TYR A 282 39.57 34.87 5.00
N TYR A 283 38.52 35.22 5.74
CA TYR A 283 37.49 36.15 5.26
C TYR A 283 37.74 37.62 5.63
N ASP A 284 38.84 37.91 6.36
CA ASP A 284 39.15 39.26 6.77
C ASP A 284 39.56 40.12 5.58
N GLY A 285 38.90 41.25 5.40
CA GLY A 285 39.14 42.16 4.28
C GLY A 285 38.56 41.74 2.91
N ILE A 286 37.74 40.67 2.86
CA ILE A 286 37.05 40.25 1.64
C ILE A 286 35.91 41.21 1.35
N ILE A 287 35.77 41.57 0.09
CA ILE A 287 34.63 42.40 -0.41
C ILE A 287 33.53 41.47 -0.88
N PHE A 288 32.31 41.72 -0.39
CA PHE A 288 31.09 41.07 -0.96
C PHE A 288 30.75 41.73 -2.29
N HIS A 289 30.58 40.91 -3.31
CA HIS A 289 30.15 41.33 -4.64
C HIS A 289 28.72 40.92 -4.92
#